data_f4f25767235586257753bf89e24905de
#
_entry.id   f4f25767235586257753bf89e24905de
#
_cell.length_a   1.000
_cell.length_b   1.000
_cell.length_c   1.000
_cell.angle_alpha   90.00
_cell.angle_beta   90.00
_cell.angle_gamma   90.00
#
_symmetry.space_group_name_H-M   'P 1'
#
loop_
_entity.id
_entity.type
_entity.pdbx_description
1 polymer ?
#
loop_
_entity_poly.entity_id
_entity_poly.type
_entity_poly.pdbx_seq_one_letter_code
_entity_poly.pdbx_strand_id
1 'polypeptide(L)'
;MIRHATWLSACLMLCGALPAAAAEPNQLTLNEELSGWKLLFDGETTNGWRNYRKDSISNGWVVEDGALVRKDKGAGDIVTVDQYDAFELLLDFKVTQAANSGLMFHVQETEPAPYHTGPEIQIQDNVDGKDPQHAGWLYGLYPPRKGRDSDKPVDATRPAGEWNQLFVRISPENCTIMLNGVLYAAFQKGNADWDKKVAASKFAQWEKFGKAGSGHICLQDHGDVVSFRNIKIRPVSKSNGTPNIATGDLPLKIVEAFPNVTYEGWTPEDAEGRPQAFRAIVVTYPADDSNRIFVGEQHGAVWSFDNKADTASAKLVLDIRDRVSYNDKQNEEGFLGLTVHPKFKENGHIYVCYTPKSTLMSHVSRFTRSKTDPSVFDPASEKVLIALKQPFWNHNGGTVCFGPDGYLYVTFGDGGAGDDPFDNGQNLSNLFGTVLRIDVDNEADGKAYAIPKDNPFVGKEGVAPEIYAYGFRNIWRMAFDRATGHLWAGDVGQNLWEEIDIVVKGGNYGWARREGTHPFGRKTIADSEVIDPVFEYDHTVGKSITGGLVYRGKALPELVGKYVYADYVTGKIWALHYDEAAGKVISNEAIPGRTMPVLSFGEDAEGEIYFCIASPNARSLFKFEKK
;
A
#
# COMPACT_ATOMS: atom_id res chain seq x y z
N MET A 1 -33.56 22.17 -54.20
CA MET A 1 -32.24 22.26 -53.53
C MET A 1 -32.41 21.67 -52.14
N ILE A 2 -32.05 20.41 -52.02
CA ILE A 2 -32.19 19.63 -50.76
C ILE A 2 -30.79 19.64 -50.12
N ARG A 3 -30.65 20.22 -48.91
CA ARG A 3 -29.43 20.20 -48.13
C ARG A 3 -29.43 18.94 -47.25
N HIS A 4 -28.52 18.03 -47.49
CA HIS A 4 -28.24 16.89 -46.63
C HIS A 4 -27.44 17.39 -45.43
N ALA A 5 -27.98 17.19 -44.22
CA ALA A 5 -27.28 17.32 -42.96
C ALA A 5 -26.66 15.95 -42.63
N THR A 6 -25.34 15.88 -42.68
CA THR A 6 -24.58 14.71 -42.21
C THR A 6 -24.43 14.78 -40.69
N TRP A 7 -25.03 13.82 -39.98
CA TRP A 7 -24.78 13.60 -38.57
C TRP A 7 -23.49 12.78 -38.43
N LEU A 8 -22.45 13.38 -37.87
CA LEU A 8 -21.30 12.61 -37.35
C LEU A 8 -21.70 12.06 -35.99
N SER A 9 -21.95 10.75 -35.93
CA SER A 9 -21.98 10.00 -34.68
C SER A 9 -20.54 9.80 -34.20
N ALA A 10 -20.14 10.51 -33.17
CA ALA A 10 -18.93 10.19 -32.42
C ALA A 10 -19.21 8.94 -31.57
N CYS A 11 -18.73 7.79 -32.03
CA CYS A 11 -18.59 6.62 -31.15
C CYS A 11 -17.51 6.93 -30.11
N LEU A 12 -17.90 7.24 -28.88
CA LEU A 12 -17.01 7.10 -27.73
C LEU A 12 -16.76 5.59 -27.55
N MET A 13 -15.61 5.12 -28.04
CA MET A 13 -15.06 3.85 -27.56
C MET A 13 -14.64 4.06 -26.09
N LEU A 14 -15.40 3.53 -25.16
CA LEU A 14 -14.90 3.23 -23.84
C LEU A 14 -13.85 2.12 -24.01
N CYS A 15 -12.59 2.48 -24.18
CA CYS A 15 -11.50 1.57 -23.88
C CYS A 15 -11.49 1.40 -22.35
N GLY A 16 -12.13 0.35 -21.86
CA GLY A 16 -11.86 -0.13 -20.51
C GLY A 16 -10.38 -0.49 -20.43
N ALA A 17 -9.63 0.15 -19.53
CA ALA A 17 -8.29 -0.31 -19.21
C ALA A 17 -8.36 -1.79 -18.85
N LEU A 18 -7.57 -2.62 -19.52
CA LEU A 18 -7.41 -4.01 -19.11
C LEU A 18 -6.67 -3.99 -17.76
N PRO A 19 -7.14 -4.72 -16.74
CA PRO A 19 -6.41 -4.83 -15.49
C PRO A 19 -5.00 -5.35 -15.78
N ALA A 20 -4.01 -4.90 -15.01
CA ALA A 20 -2.68 -5.46 -15.03
C ALA A 20 -2.81 -6.97 -14.77
N ALA A 21 -2.20 -7.79 -15.61
CA ALA A 21 -2.20 -9.22 -15.39
C ALA A 21 -1.32 -9.50 -14.17
N ALA A 22 -1.82 -10.27 -13.21
CA ALA A 22 -1.02 -10.80 -12.12
C ALA A 22 0.24 -11.47 -12.67
N ALA A 23 1.37 -11.34 -11.96
CA ALA A 23 2.58 -12.04 -12.35
C ALA A 23 2.30 -13.54 -12.40
N GLU A 24 2.62 -14.20 -13.52
CA GLU A 24 2.51 -15.64 -13.63
C GLU A 24 3.37 -16.32 -12.56
N PRO A 25 2.91 -17.44 -11.98
CA PRO A 25 3.70 -18.18 -11.01
C PRO A 25 5.12 -18.48 -11.51
N ASN A 26 6.10 -18.44 -10.60
CA ASN A 26 7.52 -18.67 -10.88
C ASN A 26 8.16 -17.65 -11.84
N GLN A 27 7.66 -16.45 -11.85
CA GLN A 27 8.27 -15.31 -12.54
C GLN A 27 8.58 -14.20 -11.53
N LEU A 28 9.55 -13.38 -11.85
CA LEU A 28 9.85 -12.17 -11.10
C LEU A 28 9.15 -10.98 -11.76
N THR A 29 8.57 -10.12 -10.95
CA THR A 29 8.16 -8.80 -11.40
C THR A 29 9.39 -7.92 -11.64
N LEU A 30 9.24 -6.84 -12.40
CA LEU A 30 10.31 -5.87 -12.59
C LEU A 30 10.89 -5.36 -11.25
N ASN A 31 10.03 -5.12 -10.27
CA ASN A 31 10.45 -4.67 -8.94
C ASN A 31 11.25 -5.70 -8.19
N GLU A 32 10.83 -6.94 -8.25
CA GLU A 32 11.57 -8.05 -7.64
C GLU A 32 12.94 -8.20 -8.26
N GLU A 33 13.06 -8.14 -9.60
CA GLU A 33 14.35 -8.16 -10.29
C GLU A 33 15.26 -6.99 -9.85
N LEU A 34 14.74 -5.76 -9.88
CA LEU A 34 15.47 -4.56 -9.49
C LEU A 34 15.85 -4.55 -8.00
N SER A 35 15.03 -5.14 -7.14
CA SER A 35 15.31 -5.26 -5.70
C SER A 35 16.17 -6.47 -5.34
N GLY A 36 16.60 -7.27 -6.32
CA GLY A 36 17.59 -8.34 -6.16
C GLY A 36 17.04 -9.71 -5.80
N TRP A 37 15.72 -9.94 -5.97
CA TRP A 37 15.14 -11.26 -5.86
C TRP A 37 15.65 -12.18 -6.97
N LYS A 38 15.73 -13.46 -6.67
CA LYS A 38 16.09 -14.55 -7.60
C LYS A 38 15.15 -15.72 -7.38
N LEU A 39 14.79 -16.40 -8.47
CA LEU A 39 14.04 -17.64 -8.38
C LEU A 39 14.96 -18.77 -7.91
N LEU A 40 14.48 -19.57 -6.97
CA LEU A 40 15.04 -20.87 -6.58
C LEU A 40 14.33 -22.04 -7.28
N PHE A 41 13.23 -21.76 -7.96
CA PHE A 41 12.46 -22.72 -8.74
C PHE A 41 11.85 -22.01 -9.96
N ASP A 42 12.06 -22.57 -11.13
CA ASP A 42 11.64 -22.00 -12.43
C ASP A 42 10.23 -22.43 -12.88
N GLY A 43 9.58 -23.32 -12.12
CA GLY A 43 8.29 -23.90 -12.51
C GLY A 43 8.35 -25.07 -13.47
N GLU A 44 9.51 -25.38 -14.04
CA GLU A 44 9.70 -26.39 -15.11
C GLU A 44 10.69 -27.49 -14.72
N THR A 45 11.73 -27.15 -13.95
CA THR A 45 12.83 -28.08 -13.65
C THR A 45 13.12 -28.13 -12.15
N THR A 46 13.80 -29.20 -11.72
CA THR A 46 14.32 -29.33 -10.35
C THR A 46 15.75 -28.78 -10.20
N ASN A 47 16.22 -28.03 -11.18
CA ASN A 47 17.55 -27.41 -11.15
C ASN A 47 17.73 -26.54 -9.92
N GLY A 48 18.92 -26.56 -9.34
CA GLY A 48 19.21 -25.82 -8.10
C GLY A 48 18.85 -26.59 -6.82
N TRP A 49 18.23 -27.78 -6.92
CA TRP A 49 17.86 -28.65 -5.82
C TRP A 49 18.48 -30.04 -5.92
N ARG A 50 18.82 -30.65 -4.80
CA ARG A 50 19.31 -32.03 -4.67
C ARG A 50 18.87 -32.62 -3.33
N ASN A 51 18.87 -33.94 -3.23
CA ASN A 51 18.64 -34.55 -1.93
C ASN A 51 19.78 -34.21 -0.94
N TYR A 52 19.42 -34.13 0.34
CA TYR A 52 20.36 -33.95 1.42
C TYR A 52 21.47 -35.00 1.38
N ARG A 53 22.73 -34.54 1.39
CA ARG A 53 23.96 -35.37 1.28
C ARG A 53 24.03 -36.25 0.02
N LYS A 54 23.45 -35.81 -1.09
CA LYS A 54 23.54 -36.44 -2.40
C LYS A 54 23.78 -35.40 -3.47
N ASP A 55 24.24 -35.85 -4.64
CA ASP A 55 24.55 -34.97 -5.79
C ASP A 55 23.37 -34.81 -6.75
N SER A 56 22.26 -35.51 -6.52
CA SER A 56 21.08 -35.46 -7.38
C SER A 56 19.78 -35.47 -6.56
N ILE A 57 18.69 -35.11 -7.21
CA ILE A 57 17.35 -35.22 -6.65
C ILE A 57 16.71 -36.57 -6.99
N SER A 58 15.93 -37.14 -6.08
CA SER A 58 15.21 -38.40 -6.26
C SER A 58 13.96 -38.20 -7.12
N ASN A 59 13.49 -39.28 -7.78
CA ASN A 59 12.25 -39.27 -8.55
C ASN A 59 10.98 -39.08 -7.71
N GLY A 60 11.09 -39.06 -6.37
CA GLY A 60 9.98 -38.79 -5.48
C GLY A 60 9.61 -37.29 -5.38
N TRP A 61 10.50 -36.43 -5.87
CA TRP A 61 10.23 -35.02 -6.14
C TRP A 61 10.03 -34.79 -7.64
N VAL A 62 8.89 -34.25 -8.02
CA VAL A 62 8.50 -34.02 -9.41
C VAL A 62 8.05 -32.58 -9.63
N VAL A 63 8.03 -32.16 -10.89
CA VAL A 63 7.38 -30.89 -11.28
C VAL A 63 6.03 -31.22 -11.90
N GLU A 64 4.96 -30.71 -11.31
CA GLU A 64 3.57 -30.85 -11.77
C GLU A 64 2.84 -29.51 -11.66
N ASP A 65 2.16 -29.10 -12.73
CA ASP A 65 1.37 -27.87 -12.80
C ASP A 65 2.13 -26.63 -12.33
N GLY A 66 3.40 -26.51 -12.71
CA GLY A 66 4.26 -25.38 -12.31
C GLY A 66 4.67 -25.41 -10.83
N ALA A 67 4.52 -26.53 -10.14
CA ALA A 67 4.91 -26.70 -8.74
C ALA A 67 5.94 -27.80 -8.56
N LEU A 68 6.86 -27.62 -7.62
CA LEU A 68 7.76 -28.64 -7.10
C LEU A 68 7.01 -29.48 -6.05
N VAL A 69 6.72 -30.73 -6.38
CA VAL A 69 5.83 -31.60 -5.59
C VAL A 69 6.61 -32.74 -4.99
N ARG A 70 6.54 -32.87 -3.65
CA ARG A 70 6.91 -34.08 -2.95
C ARG A 70 5.77 -35.08 -3.12
N LYS A 71 5.97 -36.13 -3.96
CA LYS A 71 4.91 -37.03 -4.41
C LYS A 71 5.01 -38.42 -3.81
N ASP A 72 6.19 -39.06 -3.86
CA ASP A 72 6.36 -40.45 -3.50
C ASP A 72 7.05 -40.64 -2.15
N LYS A 73 6.64 -41.65 -1.37
CA LYS A 73 7.27 -42.03 -0.11
C LYS A 73 8.76 -42.24 -0.26
N GLY A 74 9.56 -41.72 0.67
CA GLY A 74 11.01 -41.87 0.69
C GLY A 74 11.71 -41.01 -0.36
N ALA A 75 11.07 -39.96 -0.82
CA ALA A 75 11.69 -38.95 -1.67
C ALA A 75 12.95 -38.35 -1.02
N GLY A 76 12.95 -38.27 0.31
CA GLY A 76 14.01 -37.67 1.13
C GLY A 76 14.03 -36.15 1.07
N ASP A 77 14.56 -35.54 2.12
CA ASP A 77 14.70 -34.09 2.18
C ASP A 77 15.55 -33.56 1.04
N ILE A 78 15.17 -32.42 0.48
CA ILE A 78 15.94 -31.74 -0.55
C ILE A 78 16.51 -30.42 -0.06
N VAL A 79 17.68 -30.06 -0.58
CA VAL A 79 18.37 -28.82 -0.23
C VAL A 79 18.74 -28.05 -1.49
N THR A 80 18.83 -26.74 -1.37
CA THR A 80 19.41 -25.91 -2.42
C THR A 80 20.86 -26.31 -2.68
N VAL A 81 21.33 -26.19 -3.92
CA VAL A 81 22.76 -26.36 -4.24
C VAL A 81 23.58 -25.26 -3.58
N ASP A 82 23.10 -24.01 -3.65
CA ASP A 82 23.73 -22.85 -3.03
C ASP A 82 23.43 -22.77 -1.53
N GLN A 83 24.29 -22.04 -0.82
CA GLN A 83 24.12 -21.72 0.59
C GLN A 83 23.89 -20.22 0.77
N TYR A 84 23.13 -19.89 1.82
CA TYR A 84 22.71 -18.51 2.14
C TYR A 84 23.04 -18.18 3.59
N ASP A 85 23.47 -16.94 3.83
CA ASP A 85 23.74 -16.39 5.18
C ASP A 85 22.57 -15.55 5.68
N ALA A 86 22.46 -14.29 5.26
CA ALA A 86 21.33 -13.43 5.55
C ALA A 86 20.48 -13.29 4.29
N PHE A 87 19.18 -13.52 4.42
CA PHE A 87 18.29 -13.55 3.27
C PHE A 87 16.83 -13.23 3.65
N GLU A 88 16.07 -12.88 2.64
CA GLU A 88 14.61 -12.99 2.61
C GLU A 88 14.23 -14.10 1.64
N LEU A 89 13.27 -14.91 2.03
CA LEU A 89 12.72 -16.01 1.26
C LEU A 89 11.20 -15.85 1.20
N LEU A 90 10.64 -15.94 0.02
CA LEU A 90 9.21 -16.00 -0.23
C LEU A 90 8.92 -17.31 -0.97
N LEU A 91 7.91 -18.03 -0.54
CA LEU A 91 7.43 -19.23 -1.24
C LEU A 91 5.94 -19.46 -1.01
N ASP A 92 5.28 -20.03 -2.00
CA ASP A 92 3.94 -20.58 -1.83
C ASP A 92 4.02 -22.08 -1.56
N PHE A 93 3.20 -22.55 -0.61
CA PHE A 93 3.03 -23.98 -0.36
C PHE A 93 1.55 -24.37 -0.34
N LYS A 94 1.29 -25.60 -0.74
CA LYS A 94 -0.04 -26.22 -0.71
C LYS A 94 0.07 -27.64 -0.16
N VAL A 95 -0.68 -27.93 0.91
CA VAL A 95 -0.69 -29.23 1.57
C VAL A 95 -1.95 -30.01 1.20
N THR A 96 -1.85 -31.33 1.16
CA THR A 96 -3.04 -32.20 1.16
C THR A 96 -3.59 -32.37 2.56
N GLN A 97 -4.78 -32.96 2.71
CA GLN A 97 -5.42 -33.21 3.99
C GLN A 97 -4.51 -34.02 4.94
N ALA A 98 -4.37 -33.55 6.17
CA ALA A 98 -3.53 -34.08 7.23
C ALA A 98 -2.01 -34.12 6.91
N ALA A 99 -1.57 -33.49 5.81
CA ALA A 99 -0.16 -33.53 5.39
C ALA A 99 0.73 -32.70 6.31
N ASN A 100 2.01 -33.14 6.39
CA ASN A 100 3.08 -32.51 7.15
C ASN A 100 4.35 -32.40 6.29
N SER A 101 5.07 -31.30 6.48
CA SER A 101 6.34 -30.94 5.86
C SER A 101 7.02 -29.84 6.70
N GLY A 102 8.12 -29.27 6.19
CA GLY A 102 8.83 -28.18 6.86
C GLY A 102 9.77 -27.44 5.92
N LEU A 103 10.05 -26.19 6.25
CA LEU A 103 11.11 -25.39 5.63
C LEU A 103 12.23 -25.23 6.67
N MET A 104 13.45 -25.69 6.36
CA MET A 104 14.61 -25.48 7.24
C MET A 104 15.60 -24.51 6.60
N PHE A 105 16.32 -23.79 7.42
CA PHE A 105 17.34 -22.83 6.97
C PHE A 105 18.67 -23.03 7.68
N HIS A 106 19.77 -22.56 7.05
CA HIS A 106 21.15 -22.73 7.53
C HIS A 106 21.51 -24.21 7.77
N VAL A 107 20.95 -25.10 6.94
CA VAL A 107 21.22 -26.54 7.03
C VAL A 107 22.68 -26.82 6.65
N GLN A 108 23.37 -27.61 7.49
CA GLN A 108 24.72 -28.11 7.26
C GLN A 108 24.69 -29.61 7.03
N GLU A 109 25.42 -30.11 6.05
CA GLU A 109 25.45 -31.55 5.71
C GLU A 109 26.48 -32.34 6.56
N THR A 110 26.77 -31.87 7.75
CA THR A 110 27.72 -32.49 8.68
C THR A 110 27.08 -33.53 9.62
N GLU A 111 25.75 -33.61 9.61
CA GLU A 111 24.97 -34.51 10.48
C GLU A 111 24.11 -35.46 9.64
N PRO A 112 23.57 -36.56 10.24
CA PRO A 112 22.76 -37.54 9.51
C PRO A 112 21.45 -37.01 8.95
N ALA A 113 20.86 -35.96 9.55
CA ALA A 113 19.60 -35.38 9.11
C ALA A 113 19.67 -33.84 9.14
N PRO A 114 18.94 -33.13 8.24
CA PRO A 114 18.99 -31.68 8.14
C PRO A 114 18.53 -30.96 9.42
N TYR A 115 17.53 -31.47 10.12
CA TYR A 115 17.01 -30.91 11.37
C TYR A 115 17.95 -31.04 12.58
N HIS A 116 19.10 -31.71 12.44
CA HIS A 116 20.15 -31.71 13.48
C HIS A 116 20.97 -30.39 13.45
N THR A 117 20.89 -29.62 12.38
CA THR A 117 21.63 -28.38 12.23
C THR A 117 20.73 -27.19 11.90
N GLY A 118 19.72 -27.39 11.04
CA GLY A 118 18.82 -26.35 10.53
C GLY A 118 17.55 -26.22 11.36
N PRO A 119 17.25 -25.02 11.87
CA PRO A 119 15.93 -24.73 12.46
C PRO A 119 14.83 -24.86 11.41
N GLU A 120 13.69 -25.39 11.84
CA GLU A 120 12.55 -25.72 10.99
C GLU A 120 11.39 -24.74 11.21
N ILE A 121 10.79 -24.27 10.12
CA ILE A 121 9.49 -23.62 10.11
C ILE A 121 8.47 -24.66 9.67
N GLN A 122 7.50 -24.95 10.53
CA GLN A 122 6.50 -25.98 10.31
C GLN A 122 5.61 -25.66 9.11
N ILE A 123 5.31 -26.68 8.32
CA ILE A 123 4.34 -26.68 7.23
C ILE A 123 3.42 -27.87 7.42
N GLN A 124 2.15 -27.63 7.68
CA GLN A 124 1.16 -28.71 7.80
C GLN A 124 -0.27 -28.23 7.54
N ASP A 125 -1.19 -29.16 7.37
CA ASP A 125 -2.61 -28.91 7.50
C ASP A 125 -2.96 -28.67 8.98
N ASN A 126 -3.35 -27.44 9.32
CA ASN A 126 -3.67 -27.08 10.72
C ASN A 126 -5.01 -27.65 11.21
N VAL A 127 -5.84 -28.19 10.33
CA VAL A 127 -7.17 -28.73 10.66
C VAL A 127 -7.07 -30.22 11.04
N ASP A 128 -6.49 -31.03 10.15
CA ASP A 128 -6.42 -32.50 10.30
C ASP A 128 -5.00 -33.00 10.60
N GLY A 129 -4.01 -32.10 10.62
CA GLY A 129 -2.62 -32.42 10.98
C GLY A 129 -2.49 -32.85 12.43
N LYS A 130 -1.52 -33.74 12.69
CA LYS A 130 -1.34 -34.38 14.01
C LYS A 130 -0.34 -33.70 14.92
N ASP A 131 0.54 -32.85 14.37
CA ASP A 131 1.52 -32.14 15.18
C ASP A 131 0.85 -30.96 15.89
N PRO A 132 1.05 -30.78 17.19
CA PRO A 132 0.49 -29.66 17.95
C PRO A 132 1.11 -28.30 17.59
N GLN A 133 2.25 -28.29 16.91
CA GLN A 133 2.89 -27.06 16.42
C GLN A 133 2.48 -26.82 14.97
N HIS A 134 1.64 -25.84 14.80
CA HIS A 134 0.98 -25.54 13.55
C HIS A 134 1.91 -24.89 12.51
N ALA A 135 1.48 -24.83 11.26
CA ALA A 135 2.22 -24.17 10.17
C ALA A 135 2.60 -22.73 10.56
N GLY A 136 3.82 -22.33 10.16
CA GLY A 136 4.40 -21.02 10.49
C GLY A 136 5.09 -20.94 11.86
N TRP A 137 5.01 -21.97 12.73
CA TRP A 137 5.80 -22.01 13.96
C TRP A 137 7.28 -22.24 13.64
N LEU A 138 8.17 -21.52 14.34
CA LEU A 138 9.56 -21.98 14.41
C LEU A 138 9.59 -23.13 15.40
N TYR A 139 9.63 -24.34 14.86
CA TYR A 139 9.36 -25.60 15.54
C TYR A 139 10.18 -25.77 16.82
N GLY A 140 9.48 -26.01 17.92
CA GLY A 140 10.08 -26.21 19.25
C GLY A 140 10.69 -24.97 19.89
N LEU A 141 10.65 -23.80 19.22
CA LEU A 141 11.31 -22.58 19.73
C LEU A 141 10.37 -21.39 19.88
N TYR A 142 9.72 -20.95 18.81
CA TYR A 142 8.88 -19.75 18.82
C TYR A 142 7.49 -20.05 18.23
N PRO A 143 6.45 -20.06 19.08
CA PRO A 143 5.08 -20.10 18.60
C PRO A 143 4.72 -18.77 17.91
N PRO A 144 3.67 -18.73 17.09
CA PRO A 144 3.11 -17.50 16.59
C PRO A 144 2.73 -16.55 17.73
N ARG A 145 2.78 -15.23 17.44
CA ARG A 145 2.29 -14.22 18.39
C ARG A 145 0.83 -14.50 18.77
N LYS A 146 0.43 -14.01 19.93
CA LYS A 146 -0.99 -14.05 20.32
C LYS A 146 -1.81 -13.13 19.42
N GLY A 147 -3.03 -13.54 19.14
CA GLY A 147 -4.02 -12.70 18.49
C GLY A 147 -4.32 -11.43 19.31
N ARG A 148 -4.82 -10.39 18.67
CA ARG A 148 -5.03 -9.07 19.27
C ARG A 148 -5.92 -9.12 20.52
N ASP A 149 -7.05 -9.81 20.42
CA ASP A 149 -8.07 -9.91 21.47
C ASP A 149 -8.24 -11.36 21.95
N SER A 150 -7.16 -12.15 21.87
CA SER A 150 -7.17 -13.58 22.18
C SER A 150 -5.85 -14.02 22.77
N ASP A 151 -5.92 -14.92 23.77
CA ASP A 151 -4.74 -15.63 24.30
C ASP A 151 -4.23 -16.74 23.37
N LYS A 152 -4.94 -17.04 22.29
CA LYS A 152 -4.54 -18.04 21.30
C LYS A 152 -3.53 -17.48 20.31
N PRO A 153 -2.60 -18.29 19.80
CA PRO A 153 -1.75 -17.91 18.69
C PRO A 153 -2.57 -17.47 17.47
N VAL A 154 -2.03 -16.53 16.68
CA VAL A 154 -2.63 -16.21 15.37
C VAL A 154 -2.58 -17.44 14.47
N ASP A 155 -3.58 -17.59 13.64
CA ASP A 155 -3.64 -18.61 12.60
C ASP A 155 -4.21 -17.98 11.32
N ALA A 156 -3.33 -17.78 10.36
CA ALA A 156 -3.65 -17.26 9.04
C ALA A 156 -3.60 -18.33 7.95
N THR A 157 -3.47 -19.61 8.32
CA THR A 157 -3.43 -20.73 7.37
C THR A 157 -4.74 -20.86 6.62
N ARG A 158 -4.63 -21.09 5.31
CA ARG A 158 -5.72 -21.48 4.44
C ARG A 158 -5.89 -22.98 4.46
N PRO A 159 -7.09 -23.50 4.16
CA PRO A 159 -7.38 -24.94 4.18
C PRO A 159 -6.46 -25.79 3.29
N ALA A 160 -6.37 -27.07 3.60
CA ALA A 160 -5.73 -28.05 2.73
C ALA A 160 -6.29 -27.96 1.29
N GLY A 161 -5.43 -28.02 0.29
CA GLY A 161 -5.76 -27.81 -1.11
C GLY A 161 -5.66 -26.37 -1.61
N GLU A 162 -5.53 -25.38 -0.71
CA GLU A 162 -5.32 -23.97 -1.05
C GLU A 162 -3.84 -23.57 -0.91
N TRP A 163 -3.44 -22.57 -1.70
CA TRP A 163 -2.10 -22.01 -1.61
C TRP A 163 -1.97 -21.06 -0.41
N ASN A 164 -0.89 -21.27 0.35
CA ASN A 164 -0.43 -20.43 1.44
C ASN A 164 0.91 -19.79 1.04
N GLN A 165 1.15 -18.53 1.41
CA GLN A 165 2.41 -17.86 1.19
C GLN A 165 3.19 -17.73 2.50
N LEU A 166 4.43 -18.18 2.51
CA LEU A 166 5.36 -18.06 3.62
C LEU A 166 6.46 -17.07 3.26
N PHE A 167 6.58 -16.01 4.07
CA PHE A 167 7.71 -15.08 4.03
C PHE A 167 8.61 -15.32 5.22
N VAL A 168 9.93 -15.41 4.98
CA VAL A 168 10.95 -15.65 5.99
C VAL A 168 12.11 -14.69 5.80
N ARG A 169 12.40 -13.88 6.81
CA ARG A 169 13.63 -13.08 6.88
C ARG A 169 14.55 -13.66 7.94
N ILE A 170 15.79 -13.95 7.55
CA ILE A 170 16.86 -14.39 8.45
C ILE A 170 18.01 -13.40 8.32
N SER A 171 18.32 -12.68 9.39
CA SER A 171 19.48 -11.79 9.45
C SER A 171 20.07 -11.78 10.87
N PRO A 172 21.33 -11.32 11.03
CA PRO A 172 21.95 -11.23 12.36
C PRO A 172 21.19 -10.32 13.33
N GLU A 173 20.52 -9.28 12.83
CA GLU A 173 19.80 -8.31 13.65
C GLU A 173 18.40 -8.77 14.03
N ASN A 174 17.69 -9.36 13.07
CA ASN A 174 16.31 -9.79 13.27
C ASN A 174 15.93 -10.91 12.30
N CYS A 175 15.11 -11.81 12.79
CA CYS A 175 14.46 -12.84 11.99
C CYS A 175 12.95 -12.64 12.09
N THR A 176 12.26 -12.86 10.98
CA THR A 176 10.80 -12.68 10.91
C THR A 176 10.18 -13.82 10.12
N ILE A 177 9.05 -14.32 10.61
CA ILE A 177 8.21 -15.30 9.91
C ILE A 177 6.84 -14.69 9.74
N MET A 178 6.34 -14.64 8.50
CA MET A 178 4.96 -14.26 8.19
C MET A 178 4.30 -15.36 7.37
N LEU A 179 3.04 -15.60 7.63
CA LEU A 179 2.21 -16.54 6.89
C LEU A 179 0.99 -15.79 6.36
N ASN A 180 0.80 -15.84 5.05
CA ASN A 180 -0.25 -15.09 4.35
C ASN A 180 -0.29 -13.61 4.81
N GLY A 181 0.85 -12.92 4.74
CA GLY A 181 1.02 -11.51 5.12
C GLY A 181 0.94 -11.22 6.63
N VAL A 182 0.50 -12.17 7.46
CA VAL A 182 0.33 -11.98 8.90
C VAL A 182 1.62 -12.32 9.65
N LEU A 183 2.09 -11.39 10.51
CA LEU A 183 3.27 -11.60 11.35
C LEU A 183 3.02 -12.73 12.37
N TYR A 184 3.82 -13.79 12.29
CA TYR A 184 3.80 -14.92 13.22
C TYR A 184 4.85 -14.78 14.31
N ALA A 185 6.11 -14.62 13.95
CA ALA A 185 7.20 -14.51 14.92
C ALA A 185 8.24 -13.49 14.48
N ALA A 186 8.79 -12.78 15.45
CA ALA A 186 10.00 -11.97 15.32
C ALA A 186 10.98 -12.40 16.41
N PHE A 187 12.22 -12.70 16.05
CA PHE A 187 13.24 -13.23 16.97
C PHE A 187 14.65 -12.84 16.48
N GLN A 188 15.64 -13.07 17.33
CA GLN A 188 17.05 -12.94 16.95
C GLN A 188 17.76 -14.26 17.20
N LYS A 189 18.26 -14.88 16.15
CA LYS A 189 19.00 -16.13 16.21
C LYS A 189 20.35 -15.92 16.92
N GLY A 190 20.69 -16.82 17.85
CA GLY A 190 21.97 -16.81 18.57
C GLY A 190 22.07 -15.78 19.70
N ASN A 191 20.98 -15.14 20.11
CA ASN A 191 20.94 -14.33 21.33
C ASN A 191 20.64 -15.19 22.57
N ALA A 192 20.67 -14.59 23.76
CA ALA A 192 20.44 -15.30 25.03
C ALA A 192 19.03 -15.95 25.13
N ASP A 193 17.99 -15.34 24.53
CA ASP A 193 16.64 -15.94 24.49
C ASP A 193 16.59 -17.17 23.58
N TRP A 194 17.23 -17.07 22.41
CA TRP A 194 17.41 -18.21 21.50
C TRP A 194 18.12 -19.37 22.19
N ASP A 195 19.28 -19.13 22.81
CA ASP A 195 20.08 -20.15 23.45
C ASP A 195 19.30 -20.82 24.60
N LYS A 196 18.56 -20.06 25.39
CA LYS A 196 17.68 -20.56 26.45
C LYS A 196 16.59 -21.47 25.89
N LYS A 197 15.96 -21.09 24.77
CA LYS A 197 14.90 -21.89 24.12
C LYS A 197 15.45 -23.18 23.52
N VAL A 198 16.59 -23.11 22.84
CA VAL A 198 17.27 -24.30 22.31
C VAL A 198 17.62 -25.26 23.45
N ALA A 199 18.22 -24.78 24.55
CA ALA A 199 18.58 -25.59 25.73
C ALA A 199 17.36 -26.24 26.43
N ALA A 200 16.19 -25.62 26.34
CA ALA A 200 14.94 -26.13 26.91
C ALA A 200 14.16 -27.05 25.95
N SER A 201 14.60 -27.21 24.72
CA SER A 201 13.93 -27.99 23.67
C SER A 201 14.57 -29.37 23.46
N LYS A 202 13.91 -30.18 22.61
CA LYS A 202 14.50 -31.46 22.13
C LYS A 202 15.81 -31.27 21.36
N PHE A 203 16.08 -30.07 20.86
CA PHE A 203 17.25 -29.72 20.05
C PHE A 203 18.54 -29.58 20.89
N ALA A 204 18.44 -29.48 22.22
CA ALA A 204 19.60 -29.42 23.12
C ALA A 204 20.57 -30.59 22.95
N GLN A 205 20.09 -31.76 22.48
CA GLN A 205 20.90 -32.95 22.22
C GLN A 205 21.82 -32.82 20.99
N TRP A 206 21.57 -31.84 20.09
CA TRP A 206 22.37 -31.65 18.89
C TRP A 206 23.21 -30.39 19.01
N GLU A 207 24.50 -30.58 19.24
CA GLU A 207 25.44 -29.49 19.50
C GLU A 207 25.48 -28.43 18.40
N LYS A 208 25.28 -28.83 17.12
CA LYS A 208 25.34 -27.95 15.97
C LYS A 208 24.02 -27.29 15.61
N PHE A 209 22.93 -27.64 16.31
CA PHE A 209 21.60 -27.10 16.00
C PHE A 209 21.57 -25.58 16.11
N GLY A 210 21.15 -24.90 15.01
CA GLY A 210 20.99 -23.46 14.96
C GLY A 210 22.28 -22.64 15.10
N LYS A 211 23.47 -23.27 15.09
CA LYS A 211 24.76 -22.58 15.27
C LYS A 211 25.31 -21.94 13.98
N ALA A 212 25.03 -22.55 12.82
CA ALA A 212 25.57 -22.08 11.54
C ALA A 212 25.06 -20.69 11.19
N GLY A 213 25.95 -19.80 10.72
CA GLY A 213 25.60 -18.47 10.22
C GLY A 213 25.16 -18.46 8.75
N SER A 214 25.41 -19.57 8.03
CA SER A 214 24.98 -19.78 6.64
C SER A 214 24.65 -21.25 6.44
N GLY A 215 24.05 -21.60 5.30
CA GLY A 215 23.74 -22.98 4.95
C GLY A 215 22.67 -23.08 3.87
N HIS A 216 22.29 -24.31 3.60
CA HIS A 216 21.26 -24.61 2.61
C HIS A 216 19.85 -24.26 3.12
N ILE A 217 18.95 -23.94 2.18
CA ILE A 217 17.50 -24.01 2.41
C ILE A 217 17.07 -25.44 2.13
N CYS A 218 16.22 -26.01 3.00
CA CYS A 218 15.76 -27.38 2.91
C CYS A 218 14.24 -27.45 2.90
N LEU A 219 13.68 -28.27 2.00
CA LEU A 219 12.28 -28.68 2.00
C LEU A 219 12.19 -30.13 2.51
N GLN A 220 11.34 -30.34 3.53
CA GLN A 220 11.27 -31.60 4.24
C GLN A 220 10.36 -32.63 3.54
N ASP A 221 10.83 -33.88 3.47
CA ASP A 221 10.01 -35.06 3.19
C ASP A 221 9.49 -35.69 4.50
N HIS A 222 8.27 -35.38 4.90
CA HIS A 222 7.63 -36.00 6.06
C HIS A 222 6.69 -37.17 5.69
N GLY A 223 6.66 -37.57 4.44
CA GLY A 223 5.86 -38.70 3.95
C GLY A 223 4.57 -38.35 3.25
N ASP A 224 4.18 -37.08 3.24
CA ASP A 224 2.91 -36.59 2.70
C ASP A 224 3.11 -35.78 1.41
N VAL A 225 2.04 -35.59 0.63
CA VAL A 225 2.09 -34.82 -0.60
C VAL A 225 1.99 -33.33 -0.27
N VAL A 226 3.03 -32.58 -0.62
CA VAL A 226 3.12 -31.13 -0.48
C VAL A 226 3.67 -30.51 -1.77
N SER A 227 3.09 -29.41 -2.20
CA SER A 227 3.49 -28.67 -3.40
C SER A 227 4.08 -27.31 -3.04
N PHE A 228 5.12 -26.88 -3.76
CA PHE A 228 5.79 -25.61 -3.59
C PHE A 228 5.92 -24.89 -4.93
N ARG A 229 5.74 -23.57 -4.97
CA ARG A 229 5.95 -22.71 -6.13
C ARG A 229 6.38 -21.31 -5.70
N ASN A 230 6.66 -20.43 -6.63
CA ASN A 230 7.08 -19.05 -6.33
C ASN A 230 8.21 -18.98 -5.31
N ILE A 231 9.16 -19.93 -5.37
CA ILE A 231 10.27 -19.97 -4.42
C ILE A 231 11.30 -18.92 -4.85
N LYS A 232 11.34 -17.81 -4.12
CA LYS A 232 12.18 -16.65 -4.41
C LYS A 232 13.07 -16.33 -3.23
N ILE A 233 14.32 -15.95 -3.48
CA ILE A 233 15.25 -15.55 -2.42
C ILE A 233 15.95 -14.25 -2.78
N ARG A 234 16.23 -13.43 -1.77
CA ARG A 234 17.03 -12.21 -1.88
C ARG A 234 18.05 -12.15 -0.75
N PRO A 235 19.34 -11.96 -1.04
CA PRO A 235 20.34 -11.70 0.01
C PRO A 235 20.03 -10.38 0.75
N VAL A 236 20.12 -10.41 2.08
CA VAL A 236 20.00 -9.23 2.93
C VAL A 236 21.37 -8.86 3.48
N SER A 237 21.90 -7.72 3.10
CA SER A 237 23.21 -7.25 3.56
C SER A 237 23.07 -5.87 4.18
N LYS A 238 23.80 -5.64 5.29
CA LYS A 238 23.93 -4.30 5.91
C LYS A 238 24.50 -3.26 4.95
N SER A 239 25.33 -3.70 3.99
CA SER A 239 26.01 -2.81 3.05
C SER A 239 25.13 -2.37 1.87
N ASN A 240 24.04 -3.06 1.58
CA ASN A 240 23.26 -2.82 0.37
C ASN A 240 22.19 -1.72 0.53
N GLY A 241 21.99 -1.22 1.76
CA GLY A 241 20.97 -0.19 2.01
C GLY A 241 19.55 -0.66 1.65
N THR A 242 18.66 0.29 1.41
CA THR A 242 17.33 0.03 0.86
C THR A 242 17.44 -0.40 -0.60
N PRO A 243 16.80 -1.48 -1.04
CA PRO A 243 16.79 -1.90 -2.43
C PRO A 243 16.38 -0.75 -3.36
N ASN A 244 16.95 -0.73 -4.56
CA ASN A 244 16.63 0.28 -5.56
C ASN A 244 15.66 -0.32 -6.59
N ILE A 245 14.43 0.20 -6.62
CA ILE A 245 13.41 -0.17 -7.61
C ILE A 245 13.39 0.78 -8.82
N ALA A 246 14.35 1.70 -8.92
CA ALA A 246 14.40 2.63 -10.03
C ALA A 246 15.12 2.00 -11.23
N THR A 247 14.51 2.15 -12.40
CA THR A 247 15.10 1.78 -13.70
C THR A 247 16.18 2.74 -14.16
N GLY A 248 16.26 3.92 -13.52
CA GLY A 248 17.23 4.98 -13.77
C GLY A 248 16.88 6.24 -12.99
N ASP A 249 17.71 7.27 -13.14
CA ASP A 249 17.52 8.58 -12.53
C ASP A 249 17.03 9.60 -13.56
N LEU A 250 16.02 10.39 -13.19
CA LEU A 250 15.62 11.57 -13.96
C LEU A 250 16.60 12.73 -13.76
N PRO A 251 16.88 13.54 -14.80
CA PRO A 251 17.78 14.69 -14.70
C PRO A 251 17.09 15.89 -14.02
N LEU A 252 16.47 15.65 -12.86
CA LEU A 252 15.70 16.61 -12.08
C LEU A 252 16.36 16.88 -10.74
N LYS A 253 16.07 18.05 -10.17
CA LYS A 253 16.40 18.44 -8.80
C LYS A 253 15.17 18.92 -8.07
N ILE A 254 15.18 18.80 -6.74
CA ILE A 254 14.14 19.27 -5.85
C ILE A 254 14.50 20.66 -5.35
N VAL A 255 13.58 21.61 -5.43
CA VAL A 255 13.75 22.99 -4.96
C VAL A 255 12.54 23.45 -4.14
N GLU A 256 12.74 24.39 -3.21
CA GLU A 256 11.63 25.10 -2.56
C GLU A 256 10.83 25.87 -3.62
N ALA A 257 9.51 25.69 -3.63
CA ALA A 257 8.65 26.32 -4.65
C ALA A 257 8.43 27.82 -4.37
N PHE A 258 8.20 28.18 -3.09
CA PHE A 258 7.88 29.53 -2.64
C PHE A 258 8.72 29.90 -1.40
N PRO A 259 10.03 30.15 -1.56
CA PRO A 259 10.94 30.31 -0.41
C PRO A 259 10.69 31.57 0.43
N ASN A 260 9.98 32.55 -0.11
CA ASN A 260 9.73 33.85 0.54
C ASN A 260 8.34 33.95 1.19
N VAL A 261 7.48 32.95 0.99
CA VAL A 261 6.09 32.98 1.49
C VAL A 261 6.05 32.91 3.00
N THR A 262 5.34 33.86 3.59
CA THR A 262 4.93 33.85 5.00
C THR A 262 3.42 33.62 5.08
N TYR A 263 2.99 32.82 6.05
CA TYR A 263 1.59 32.45 6.21
C TYR A 263 0.93 33.29 7.29
N GLU A 264 -0.09 34.09 6.94
CA GLU A 264 -0.84 34.94 7.85
C GLU A 264 -1.42 34.15 9.03
N GLY A 265 -1.13 34.58 10.26
CA GLY A 265 -1.67 33.95 11.48
C GLY A 265 -1.11 32.57 11.82
N TRP A 266 -0.02 32.12 11.14
CA TRP A 266 0.74 30.95 11.55
C TRP A 266 1.93 31.35 12.44
N THR A 267 2.17 30.55 13.48
CA THR A 267 3.31 30.71 14.38
C THR A 267 4.02 29.37 14.57
N PRO A 268 5.36 29.34 14.81
CA PRO A 268 6.10 28.10 15.06
C PRO A 268 5.83 27.47 16.43
N GLU A 269 4.97 28.09 17.24
CA GLU A 269 4.54 27.62 18.56
C GLU A 269 3.02 27.65 18.65
N ASP A 270 2.45 26.68 19.35
CA ASP A 270 1.03 26.63 19.66
C ASP A 270 0.66 27.61 20.79
N ALA A 271 -0.61 27.62 21.18
CA ALA A 271 -1.12 28.52 22.25
C ALA A 271 -0.50 28.25 23.63
N GLU A 272 0.04 27.04 23.83
CA GLU A 272 0.72 26.61 25.06
C GLU A 272 2.26 26.80 24.98
N GLY A 273 2.78 27.40 23.90
CA GLY A 273 4.21 27.63 23.68
C GLY A 273 5.01 26.38 23.29
N ARG A 274 4.35 25.33 22.82
CA ARG A 274 5.02 24.12 22.34
C ARG A 274 5.36 24.26 20.85
N PRO A 275 6.54 23.81 20.41
CA PRO A 275 6.89 23.83 18.99
C PRO A 275 5.86 23.08 18.13
N GLN A 276 5.44 23.70 17.04
CA GLN A 276 4.58 23.06 16.03
C GLN A 276 5.17 23.23 14.64
N ALA A 277 5.05 22.18 13.82
CA ALA A 277 5.44 22.23 12.42
C ALA A 277 4.25 22.71 11.56
N PHE A 278 4.53 23.52 10.54
CA PHE A 278 3.56 23.77 9.48
C PHE A 278 3.43 22.49 8.63
N ARG A 279 2.28 21.88 8.66
CA ARG A 279 2.03 20.58 7.99
C ARG A 279 1.15 20.80 6.76
N ALA A 280 1.74 21.33 5.69
CA ALA A 280 1.03 21.37 4.41
C ALA A 280 0.60 19.96 4.01
N ILE A 281 -0.69 19.76 3.82
CA ILE A 281 -1.27 18.44 3.54
C ILE A 281 -2.00 18.39 2.19
N VAL A 282 -2.36 19.54 1.63
CA VAL A 282 -2.98 19.65 0.32
C VAL A 282 -2.49 20.92 -0.37
N VAL A 283 -2.16 20.79 -1.67
CA VAL A 283 -1.99 21.90 -2.60
C VAL A 283 -2.99 21.74 -3.73
N THR A 284 -3.73 22.78 -4.03
CA THR A 284 -4.69 22.82 -5.13
C THR A 284 -4.85 24.26 -5.63
N TYR A 285 -5.66 24.47 -6.65
CA TYR A 285 -5.92 25.78 -7.21
C TYR A 285 -7.42 26.02 -7.40
N PRO A 286 -7.88 27.29 -7.31
CA PRO A 286 -9.27 27.61 -7.61
C PRO A 286 -9.50 27.61 -9.11
N ALA A 287 -10.61 27.02 -9.56
CA ALA A 287 -11.03 27.05 -10.97
C ALA A 287 -11.73 28.39 -11.30
N ASP A 288 -11.03 29.54 -11.13
CA ASP A 288 -11.57 30.90 -11.28
C ASP A 288 -10.70 31.85 -12.10
N ASP A 289 -9.75 31.32 -12.85
CA ASP A 289 -8.79 32.06 -13.69
C ASP A 289 -7.84 33.01 -12.91
N SER A 290 -7.79 32.91 -11.58
CA SER A 290 -6.99 33.81 -10.73
C SER A 290 -5.52 33.45 -10.63
N ASN A 291 -5.10 32.30 -11.14
CA ASN A 291 -3.74 31.74 -10.99
C ASN A 291 -3.23 31.79 -9.55
N ARG A 292 -4.08 31.42 -8.59
CA ARG A 292 -3.73 31.31 -7.16
C ARG A 292 -3.49 29.86 -6.79
N ILE A 293 -2.75 29.69 -5.70
CA ILE A 293 -2.57 28.41 -5.00
C ILE A 293 -3.40 28.45 -3.70
N PHE A 294 -4.03 27.32 -3.38
CA PHE A 294 -4.57 27.03 -2.05
C PHE A 294 -3.70 25.99 -1.36
N VAL A 295 -3.36 26.24 -0.11
CA VAL A 295 -2.62 25.31 0.74
C VAL A 295 -3.45 24.99 1.96
N GLY A 296 -3.87 23.72 2.09
CA GLY A 296 -4.51 23.19 3.29
C GLY A 296 -3.45 22.67 4.26
N GLU A 297 -3.62 22.98 5.53
CA GLU A 297 -2.70 22.61 6.59
C GLU A 297 -3.43 21.74 7.62
N GLN A 298 -2.75 20.73 8.15
CA GLN A 298 -3.35 19.61 8.87
C GLN A 298 -4.05 20.01 10.19
N HIS A 299 -3.68 21.15 10.80
CA HIS A 299 -4.38 21.66 12.00
C HIS A 299 -5.74 22.31 11.68
N GLY A 300 -6.06 22.59 10.42
CA GLY A 300 -7.39 23.09 10.04
C GLY A 300 -7.41 24.50 9.48
N ALA A 301 -6.39 24.91 8.77
CA ALA A 301 -6.36 26.21 8.11
C ALA A 301 -6.06 26.08 6.62
N VAL A 302 -6.58 27.01 5.82
CA VAL A 302 -6.31 27.10 4.39
C VAL A 302 -5.82 28.50 4.06
N TRP A 303 -4.71 28.58 3.35
CA TRP A 303 -4.14 29.81 2.83
C TRP A 303 -4.24 29.89 1.31
N SER A 304 -4.24 31.11 0.81
CA SER A 304 -4.20 31.39 -0.62
C SER A 304 -3.18 32.47 -0.95
N PHE A 305 -2.46 32.31 -2.07
CA PHE A 305 -1.51 33.27 -2.59
C PHE A 305 -1.39 33.15 -4.10
N ASP A 306 -0.83 34.18 -4.75
CA ASP A 306 -0.57 34.18 -6.19
C ASP A 306 0.50 33.14 -6.53
N ASN A 307 0.29 32.36 -7.59
CA ASN A 307 1.27 31.38 -8.10
C ASN A 307 2.40 32.09 -8.85
N LYS A 308 3.27 32.77 -8.08
CA LYS A 308 4.45 33.48 -8.56
C LYS A 308 5.64 33.18 -7.68
N ALA A 309 6.82 33.04 -8.26
CA ALA A 309 8.04 32.66 -7.55
C ALA A 309 8.47 33.70 -6.49
N ASP A 310 8.10 34.96 -6.66
CA ASP A 310 8.42 36.07 -5.75
C ASP A 310 7.33 36.39 -4.73
N THR A 311 6.27 35.58 -4.65
CA THR A 311 5.19 35.74 -3.67
C THR A 311 5.76 35.71 -2.26
N ALA A 312 5.41 36.74 -1.46
CA ALA A 312 5.96 36.91 -0.11
C ALA A 312 4.96 36.64 1.00
N SER A 313 3.68 36.58 0.71
CA SER A 313 2.63 36.38 1.73
C SER A 313 1.49 35.51 1.22
N ALA A 314 1.00 34.65 2.11
CA ALA A 314 -0.20 33.84 1.93
C ALA A 314 -1.30 34.36 2.88
N LYS A 315 -2.47 34.70 2.32
CA LYS A 315 -3.65 35.14 3.08
C LYS A 315 -4.35 33.92 3.67
N LEU A 316 -4.71 33.99 4.97
CA LEU A 316 -5.58 33.00 5.61
C LEU A 316 -7.00 33.13 5.04
N VAL A 317 -7.49 32.10 4.34
CA VAL A 317 -8.79 32.14 3.64
C VAL A 317 -9.86 31.24 4.29
N LEU A 318 -9.48 30.24 5.07
CA LEU A 318 -10.36 29.48 5.96
C LEU A 318 -9.62 29.12 7.23
N ASP A 319 -10.25 29.34 8.37
CA ASP A 319 -9.74 28.92 9.68
C ASP A 319 -10.81 28.11 10.42
N ILE A 320 -10.55 26.83 10.59
CA ILE A 320 -11.38 25.88 11.36
C ILE A 320 -10.55 25.12 12.41
N ARG A 321 -9.39 25.68 12.81
CA ARG A 321 -8.50 25.11 13.85
C ARG A 321 -9.18 24.94 15.20
N ASP A 322 -10.25 25.71 15.46
CA ASP A 322 -11.08 25.58 16.65
C ASP A 322 -11.79 24.23 16.77
N ARG A 323 -12.07 23.56 15.64
CA ARG A 323 -12.87 22.34 15.55
C ARG A 323 -12.13 21.10 15.02
N VAL A 324 -10.93 21.23 14.46
CA VAL A 324 -10.13 20.12 13.91
C VAL A 324 -9.31 19.45 15.01
N SER A 325 -9.35 18.10 15.06
CA SER A 325 -8.50 17.28 15.94
C SER A 325 -7.20 16.95 15.20
N TYR A 326 -6.07 17.31 15.78
CA TYR A 326 -4.76 16.85 15.33
C TYR A 326 -3.79 16.77 16.50
N ASN A 327 -2.96 15.72 16.52
CA ASN A 327 -1.76 15.64 17.35
C ASN A 327 -0.72 14.68 16.69
N ASP A 328 0.56 14.86 17.02
CA ASP A 328 1.66 14.09 16.39
C ASP A 328 1.63 12.58 16.67
N LYS A 329 0.91 12.13 17.70
CA LYS A 329 0.77 10.70 18.04
C LYS A 329 -0.38 10.03 17.28
N GLN A 330 -1.29 10.84 16.74
CA GLN A 330 -2.45 10.43 15.95
C GLN A 330 -2.44 11.20 14.63
N ASN A 331 -1.33 11.10 13.91
CA ASN A 331 -0.98 11.92 12.75
C ASN A 331 -1.80 11.62 11.49
N GLU A 332 -2.70 10.65 11.54
CA GLU A 332 -3.70 10.42 10.48
C GLU A 332 -5.03 11.15 10.74
N GLU A 333 -5.19 11.79 11.90
CA GLU A 333 -6.26 12.75 12.14
C GLU A 333 -5.89 14.15 11.61
N GLY A 334 -6.84 15.06 11.60
CA GLY A 334 -6.63 16.45 11.19
C GLY A 334 -7.49 16.89 10.01
N PHE A 335 -7.05 17.96 9.37
CA PHE A 335 -7.53 18.40 8.06
C PHE A 335 -6.82 17.55 7.00
N LEU A 336 -7.55 16.68 6.31
CA LEU A 336 -6.97 15.62 5.47
C LEU A 336 -7.13 15.85 3.97
N GLY A 337 -8.18 16.56 3.55
CA GLY A 337 -8.50 16.77 2.15
C GLY A 337 -9.12 18.14 1.87
N LEU A 338 -8.81 18.66 0.69
CA LEU A 338 -9.37 19.91 0.16
C LEU A 338 -9.50 19.78 -1.35
N THR A 339 -10.66 20.14 -1.88
CA THR A 339 -10.86 20.32 -3.32
C THR A 339 -11.79 21.49 -3.59
N VAL A 340 -11.68 22.01 -4.79
CA VAL A 340 -12.46 23.17 -5.25
C VAL A 340 -13.52 22.68 -6.22
N HIS A 341 -14.75 23.19 -6.09
CA HIS A 341 -15.84 22.83 -7.00
C HIS A 341 -15.50 23.21 -8.46
N PRO A 342 -15.81 22.39 -9.47
CA PRO A 342 -15.54 22.73 -10.88
C PRO A 342 -16.16 24.07 -11.33
N LYS A 343 -17.30 24.46 -10.72
CA LYS A 343 -17.98 25.75 -10.96
C LYS A 343 -17.66 26.77 -9.87
N PHE A 344 -16.44 26.75 -9.30
CA PHE A 344 -16.05 27.60 -8.16
C PHE A 344 -16.22 29.10 -8.43
N LYS A 345 -15.95 29.53 -9.66
CA LYS A 345 -16.14 30.92 -10.09
C LYS A 345 -17.58 31.41 -9.86
N GLU A 346 -18.54 30.49 -10.00
CA GLU A 346 -19.99 30.77 -9.90
C GLU A 346 -20.49 30.58 -8.45
N ASN A 347 -20.13 29.47 -7.82
CA ASN A 347 -20.72 29.04 -6.54
C ASN A 347 -19.85 29.31 -5.31
N GLY A 348 -18.53 29.49 -5.50
CA GLY A 348 -17.60 29.76 -4.41
C GLY A 348 -17.47 28.62 -3.40
N HIS A 349 -17.71 27.36 -3.81
CA HIS A 349 -17.69 26.20 -2.92
C HIS A 349 -16.33 25.51 -2.89
N ILE A 350 -15.88 25.13 -1.69
CA ILE A 350 -14.81 24.18 -1.44
C ILE A 350 -15.32 23.01 -0.61
N TYR A 351 -14.67 21.87 -0.75
CA TYR A 351 -14.99 20.67 0.01
C TYR A 351 -13.75 20.22 0.76
N VAL A 352 -13.96 19.89 2.04
CA VAL A 352 -12.87 19.45 2.91
C VAL A 352 -13.24 18.15 3.60
N CYS A 353 -12.23 17.31 3.86
CA CYS A 353 -12.34 16.20 4.77
C CYS A 353 -11.48 16.47 6.00
N TYR A 354 -12.05 16.29 7.21
CA TYR A 354 -11.33 16.51 8.45
C TYR A 354 -11.90 15.67 9.60
N THR A 355 -11.12 15.50 10.67
CA THR A 355 -11.55 14.85 11.91
C THR A 355 -11.90 15.91 12.95
N PRO A 356 -13.16 15.98 13.42
CA PRO A 356 -13.58 16.97 14.42
C PRO A 356 -13.07 16.61 15.82
N LYS A 357 -12.76 17.65 16.63
CA LYS A 357 -12.29 17.52 18.01
C LYS A 357 -13.24 16.69 18.88
N SER A 358 -12.63 15.92 19.79
CA SER A 358 -13.34 15.17 20.85
C SER A 358 -14.29 14.08 20.32
N THR A 359 -14.10 13.65 19.07
CA THR A 359 -14.89 12.58 18.46
C THR A 359 -13.99 11.69 17.65
N LEU A 360 -14.37 10.42 17.51
CA LEU A 360 -13.82 9.53 16.50
C LEU A 360 -14.73 9.60 15.26
N MET A 361 -14.64 10.72 14.55
CA MET A 361 -15.47 10.99 13.37
C MET A 361 -14.59 11.47 12.21
N SER A 362 -15.01 11.21 10.98
CA SER A 362 -14.54 11.91 9.80
C SER A 362 -15.71 12.70 9.19
N HIS A 363 -15.49 13.98 8.92
CA HIS A 363 -16.47 14.83 8.24
C HIS A 363 -16.00 15.16 6.83
N VAL A 364 -16.90 15.02 5.86
CA VAL A 364 -16.77 15.66 4.56
C VAL A 364 -17.74 16.84 4.54
N SER A 365 -17.20 18.04 4.43
CA SER A 365 -17.97 19.29 4.57
C SER A 365 -17.76 20.21 3.38
N ARG A 366 -18.80 20.95 3.01
CA ARG A 366 -18.75 22.06 2.08
C ARG A 366 -18.65 23.36 2.84
N PHE A 367 -17.73 24.25 2.42
CA PHE A 367 -17.69 25.66 2.82
C PHE A 367 -17.95 26.55 1.62
N THR A 368 -18.47 27.74 1.88
CA THR A 368 -18.84 28.70 0.84
C THR A 368 -18.06 30.00 1.03
N ARG A 369 -17.69 30.62 -0.05
CA ARG A 369 -17.08 31.96 -0.09
C ARG A 369 -17.94 32.95 0.72
N SER A 370 -17.30 33.78 1.55
CA SER A 370 -18.00 34.78 2.35
C SER A 370 -18.70 35.82 1.46
N LYS A 371 -19.90 36.21 1.88
CA LYS A 371 -20.68 37.24 1.19
C LYS A 371 -20.15 38.65 1.43
N THR A 372 -19.44 38.85 2.57
CA THR A 372 -18.89 40.13 2.99
C THR A 372 -17.46 40.35 2.51
N ASP A 373 -16.67 39.31 2.42
CA ASP A 373 -15.33 39.31 1.82
C ASP A 373 -15.17 38.09 0.89
N PRO A 374 -15.38 38.23 -0.41
CA PRO A 374 -15.29 37.14 -1.38
C PRO A 374 -13.88 36.50 -1.50
N SER A 375 -12.86 37.08 -0.86
CA SER A 375 -11.50 36.52 -0.87
C SER A 375 -11.28 35.46 0.20
N VAL A 376 -12.25 35.23 1.12
CA VAL A 376 -12.20 34.22 2.18
C VAL A 376 -13.45 33.35 2.18
N PHE A 377 -13.40 32.21 2.85
CA PHE A 377 -14.55 31.34 3.10
C PHE A 377 -15.17 31.70 4.46
N ASP A 378 -16.48 31.51 4.57
CA ASP A 378 -17.20 31.69 5.82
C ASP A 378 -17.19 30.38 6.64
N PRO A 379 -16.50 30.30 7.80
CA PRO A 379 -16.51 29.10 8.64
C PRO A 379 -17.91 28.72 9.15
N ALA A 380 -18.85 29.68 9.24
CA ALA A 380 -20.23 29.42 9.63
C ALA A 380 -21.09 28.85 8.48
N SER A 381 -20.61 28.90 7.25
CA SER A 381 -21.28 28.33 6.07
C SER A 381 -21.13 26.81 5.97
N GLU A 382 -20.49 26.18 6.93
CA GLU A 382 -20.26 24.73 6.89
C GLU A 382 -21.55 23.95 6.69
N LYS A 383 -21.52 23.07 5.70
CA LYS A 383 -22.55 22.07 5.47
C LYS A 383 -21.89 20.70 5.46
N VAL A 384 -22.12 19.91 6.52
CA VAL A 384 -21.63 18.55 6.60
C VAL A 384 -22.42 17.67 5.61
N LEU A 385 -21.72 17.03 4.70
CA LEU A 385 -22.27 16.09 3.71
C LEU A 385 -22.23 14.66 4.26
N ILE A 386 -21.07 14.22 4.72
CA ILE A 386 -20.87 12.90 5.32
C ILE A 386 -20.29 13.08 6.71
N ALA A 387 -20.86 12.39 7.70
CA ALA A 387 -20.32 12.24 9.04
C ALA A 387 -20.17 10.75 9.33
N LEU A 388 -18.95 10.23 9.28
CA LEU A 388 -18.65 8.82 9.47
C LEU A 388 -17.96 8.59 10.82
N LYS A 389 -18.57 7.76 11.69
CA LYS A 389 -17.97 7.38 12.97
C LYS A 389 -16.85 6.37 12.72
N GLN A 390 -15.62 6.74 13.10
CA GLN A 390 -14.44 5.89 12.97
C GLN A 390 -14.33 4.91 14.14
N PRO A 391 -13.97 3.64 13.89
CA PRO A 391 -13.71 2.68 14.96
C PRO A 391 -12.40 2.98 15.70
N PHE A 392 -11.40 3.52 14.96
CA PHE A 392 -10.07 3.85 15.47
C PHE A 392 -9.63 5.24 14.94
N TRP A 393 -8.52 5.75 15.46
CA TRP A 393 -7.96 7.05 15.08
C TRP A 393 -7.21 7.07 13.74
N ASN A 394 -6.85 5.90 13.23
CA ASN A 394 -6.05 5.72 12.00
C ASN A 394 -6.89 5.16 10.84
N HIS A 395 -6.30 5.16 9.64
CA HIS A 395 -6.92 4.80 8.36
C HIS A 395 -8.14 5.68 8.03
N ASN A 396 -8.00 6.98 8.29
CA ASN A 396 -9.08 7.93 8.00
C ASN A 396 -9.23 8.22 6.51
N GLY A 397 -8.23 7.91 5.67
CA GLY A 397 -8.22 8.29 4.26
C GLY A 397 -8.27 9.80 4.10
N GLY A 398 -9.38 10.30 3.55
CA GLY A 398 -9.74 11.71 3.57
C GLY A 398 -9.37 12.50 2.32
N THR A 399 -8.83 11.88 1.27
CA THR A 399 -8.70 12.55 -0.03
C THR A 399 -10.08 12.82 -0.60
N VAL A 400 -10.27 14.04 -1.08
CA VAL A 400 -11.45 14.49 -1.81
C VAL A 400 -11.02 15.10 -3.14
N CYS A 401 -11.64 14.71 -4.26
CA CYS A 401 -11.37 15.29 -5.58
C CYS A 401 -12.61 15.22 -6.47
N PHE A 402 -12.71 16.12 -7.45
CA PHE A 402 -13.75 16.03 -8.47
C PHE A 402 -13.29 15.20 -9.64
N GLY A 403 -14.17 14.31 -10.10
CA GLY A 403 -13.96 13.59 -11.35
C GLY A 403 -14.28 14.45 -12.59
N PRO A 404 -13.84 14.01 -13.79
CA PRO A 404 -14.19 14.66 -15.05
C PRO A 404 -15.70 14.65 -15.33
N ASP A 405 -16.45 13.81 -14.64
CA ASP A 405 -17.91 13.71 -14.67
C ASP A 405 -18.62 14.75 -13.77
N GLY A 406 -17.85 15.55 -13.01
CA GLY A 406 -18.34 16.60 -12.13
C GLY A 406 -18.83 16.15 -10.77
N TYR A 407 -18.72 14.86 -10.43
CA TYR A 407 -19.07 14.33 -9.12
C TYR A 407 -17.87 14.38 -8.14
N LEU A 408 -18.19 14.41 -6.84
CA LEU A 408 -17.18 14.38 -5.79
C LEU A 408 -16.82 12.93 -5.44
N TYR A 409 -15.54 12.63 -5.44
CA TYR A 409 -14.96 11.37 -4.99
C TYR A 409 -14.30 11.55 -3.63
N VAL A 410 -14.50 10.58 -2.74
CA VAL A 410 -14.01 10.61 -1.35
C VAL A 410 -13.44 9.25 -0.99
N THR A 411 -12.28 9.22 -0.31
CA THR A 411 -11.73 7.97 0.23
C THR A 411 -11.97 7.86 1.73
N PHE A 412 -12.28 6.65 2.20
CA PHE A 412 -12.13 6.26 3.59
C PHE A 412 -11.37 4.93 3.64
N GLY A 413 -10.45 4.80 4.60
CA GLY A 413 -9.78 3.54 4.87
C GLY A 413 -10.71 2.53 5.56
N ASP A 414 -10.17 1.36 5.91
CA ASP A 414 -10.91 0.24 6.53
C ASP A 414 -11.40 0.53 7.96
N GLY A 415 -11.15 1.74 8.47
CA GLY A 415 -11.52 2.19 9.82
C GLY A 415 -10.44 1.96 10.85
N GLY A 416 -9.26 1.45 10.46
CA GLY A 416 -8.07 1.41 11.29
C GLY A 416 -7.82 0.11 12.03
N ALA A 417 -6.81 0.15 12.87
CA ALA A 417 -6.16 -0.99 13.50
C ALA A 417 -5.35 -1.86 12.51
N GLY A 418 -4.98 -3.08 12.88
CA GLY A 418 -4.32 -4.04 12.00
C GLY A 418 -5.24 -5.20 11.68
N ASP A 419 -5.01 -5.84 10.54
CA ASP A 419 -5.68 -7.06 10.09
C ASP A 419 -7.19 -6.87 9.77
N ASP A 420 -7.64 -5.64 9.54
CA ASP A 420 -9.05 -5.26 9.29
C ASP A 420 -10.03 -6.03 10.20
N PRO A 421 -10.06 -5.72 11.51
CA PRO A 421 -10.74 -6.55 12.51
C PRO A 421 -12.26 -6.65 12.33
N PHE A 422 -12.85 -5.74 11.55
CA PHE A 422 -14.28 -5.70 11.26
C PHE A 422 -14.62 -6.18 9.85
N ASP A 423 -13.60 -6.62 9.08
CA ASP A 423 -13.79 -7.05 7.69
C ASP A 423 -14.40 -5.96 6.78
N ASN A 424 -14.04 -4.72 7.08
CA ASN A 424 -14.60 -3.54 6.43
C ASN A 424 -14.19 -3.42 4.96
N GLY A 425 -12.97 -3.85 4.60
CA GLY A 425 -12.49 -3.78 3.22
C GLY A 425 -13.39 -4.53 2.22
N GLN A 426 -14.10 -5.57 2.67
CA GLN A 426 -15.02 -6.36 1.85
C GLN A 426 -16.50 -6.18 2.25
N ASN A 427 -16.81 -5.22 3.13
CA ASN A 427 -18.17 -5.00 3.62
C ASN A 427 -18.84 -3.81 2.93
N LEU A 428 -19.61 -4.08 1.90
CA LEU A 428 -20.31 -3.05 1.12
C LEU A 428 -21.52 -2.41 1.84
N SER A 429 -21.87 -2.82 3.07
CA SER A 429 -22.98 -2.22 3.83
C SER A 429 -22.58 -0.94 4.56
N ASN A 430 -21.29 -0.58 4.57
CA ASN A 430 -20.75 0.63 5.17
C ASN A 430 -19.82 1.37 4.20
N LEU A 431 -19.19 2.46 4.62
CA LEU A 431 -18.39 3.33 3.77
C LEU A 431 -16.86 3.14 3.96
N PHE A 432 -16.44 2.16 4.74
CA PHE A 432 -15.03 1.90 5.02
C PHE A 432 -14.35 1.09 3.92
N GLY A 433 -13.05 1.33 3.72
CA GLY A 433 -12.25 0.66 2.71
C GLY A 433 -12.73 0.95 1.28
N THR A 434 -13.22 2.16 1.03
CA THR A 434 -13.90 2.51 -0.22
C THR A 434 -13.45 3.82 -0.83
N VAL A 435 -13.70 3.92 -2.13
CA VAL A 435 -13.84 5.20 -2.85
C VAL A 435 -15.33 5.43 -3.06
N LEU A 436 -15.84 6.55 -2.57
CA LEU A 436 -17.22 6.98 -2.74
C LEU A 436 -17.33 7.93 -3.92
N ARG A 437 -18.52 8.02 -4.55
CA ARG A 437 -18.86 8.98 -5.60
C ARG A 437 -20.25 9.55 -5.34
N ILE A 438 -20.33 10.86 -5.12
CA ILE A 438 -21.55 11.57 -4.74
C ILE A 438 -21.78 12.82 -5.59
N ASP A 439 -23.04 13.18 -5.78
CA ASP A 439 -23.51 14.39 -6.47
C ASP A 439 -23.77 15.49 -5.44
N VAL A 440 -22.90 16.48 -5.39
CA VAL A 440 -22.95 17.59 -4.42
C VAL A 440 -23.72 18.81 -4.94
N ASP A 441 -24.12 18.80 -6.21
CA ASP A 441 -24.98 19.83 -6.82
C ASP A 441 -26.47 19.60 -6.49
N ASN A 442 -26.85 18.37 -6.12
CA ASN A 442 -28.22 17.98 -5.81
C ASN A 442 -28.32 17.37 -4.42
N GLU A 443 -29.49 17.49 -3.81
CA GLU A 443 -29.83 16.87 -2.52
C GLU A 443 -30.99 15.89 -2.73
N ALA A 444 -30.91 14.71 -2.13
CA ALA A 444 -31.94 13.68 -2.25
C ALA A 444 -32.01 12.81 -1.00
N ASP A 445 -33.18 12.23 -0.74
CA ASP A 445 -33.42 11.22 0.31
C ASP A 445 -33.00 11.68 1.72
N GLY A 446 -33.12 13.00 2.00
CA GLY A 446 -32.74 13.59 3.29
C GLY A 446 -31.23 13.75 3.50
N LYS A 447 -30.41 13.44 2.48
CA LYS A 447 -28.96 13.68 2.49
C LYS A 447 -28.65 15.06 1.88
N ALA A 448 -27.52 15.64 2.28
CA ALA A 448 -27.01 16.90 1.74
C ALA A 448 -26.33 16.73 0.37
N TYR A 449 -26.49 15.59 -0.27
CA TYR A 449 -26.00 15.21 -1.60
C TYR A 449 -26.98 14.21 -2.24
N ALA A 450 -26.87 13.98 -3.53
CA ALA A 450 -27.59 12.90 -4.22
C ALA A 450 -26.62 11.77 -4.63
N ILE A 451 -27.18 10.63 -4.95
CA ILE A 451 -26.43 9.48 -5.47
C ILE A 451 -26.49 9.52 -7.00
N PRO A 452 -25.34 9.53 -7.72
CA PRO A 452 -25.34 9.38 -9.17
C PRO A 452 -26.04 8.08 -9.59
N LYS A 453 -26.98 8.20 -10.53
CA LYS A 453 -27.82 7.07 -10.94
C LYS A 453 -27.05 5.89 -11.53
N ASP A 454 -25.88 6.17 -12.03
CA ASP A 454 -24.97 5.20 -12.65
C ASP A 454 -23.90 4.66 -11.68
N ASN A 455 -23.98 4.96 -10.37
CA ASN A 455 -23.12 4.30 -9.40
C ASN A 455 -23.31 2.79 -9.45
N PRO A 456 -22.23 1.99 -9.28
CA PRO A 456 -22.25 0.54 -9.57
C PRO A 456 -23.17 -0.26 -8.68
N PHE A 457 -23.50 0.27 -7.50
CA PHE A 457 -24.27 -0.44 -6.48
C PHE A 457 -25.67 0.14 -6.24
N VAL A 458 -26.11 1.11 -7.04
CA VAL A 458 -27.47 1.66 -6.96
C VAL A 458 -28.51 0.55 -7.15
N GLY A 459 -29.49 0.49 -6.24
CA GLY A 459 -30.56 -0.50 -6.26
C GLY A 459 -30.19 -1.89 -5.75
N LYS A 460 -28.97 -2.10 -5.27
CA LYS A 460 -28.58 -3.34 -4.59
C LYS A 460 -28.94 -3.27 -3.11
N GLU A 461 -29.77 -4.21 -2.65
CA GLU A 461 -30.20 -4.27 -1.26
C GLU A 461 -29.02 -4.53 -0.30
N GLY A 462 -28.97 -3.80 0.82
CA GLY A 462 -27.93 -3.95 1.84
C GLY A 462 -26.55 -3.38 1.45
N VAL A 463 -26.45 -2.72 0.31
CA VAL A 463 -25.18 -2.12 -0.19
C VAL A 463 -25.29 -0.61 -0.19
N ALA A 464 -24.27 0.09 0.28
CA ALA A 464 -24.20 1.55 0.28
C ALA A 464 -24.08 2.07 -1.18
N PRO A 465 -25.05 2.85 -1.67
CA PRO A 465 -25.09 3.28 -3.08
C PRO A 465 -24.05 4.37 -3.40
N GLU A 466 -23.40 4.96 -2.40
CA GLU A 466 -22.30 5.90 -2.53
C GLU A 466 -21.05 5.26 -3.08
N ILE A 467 -20.86 3.95 -2.88
CA ILE A 467 -19.62 3.24 -3.20
C ILE A 467 -19.38 3.24 -4.71
N TYR A 468 -18.19 3.69 -5.11
CA TYR A 468 -17.68 3.61 -6.49
C TYR A 468 -16.75 2.41 -6.68
N ALA A 469 -15.84 2.18 -5.71
CA ALA A 469 -14.92 1.04 -5.65
C ALA A 469 -14.64 0.69 -4.18
N TYR A 470 -14.13 -0.51 -3.91
CA TYR A 470 -13.92 -1.03 -2.56
C TYR A 470 -12.74 -1.99 -2.48
N GLY A 471 -12.46 -2.49 -1.28
CA GLY A 471 -11.36 -3.42 -1.07
C GLY A 471 -10.02 -2.71 -0.83
N PHE A 472 -10.03 -1.49 -0.29
CA PHE A 472 -8.84 -0.72 0.05
C PHE A 472 -8.57 -0.77 1.56
N ARG A 473 -7.27 -0.68 1.89
CA ARG A 473 -6.87 -0.54 3.29
C ARG A 473 -6.90 0.93 3.74
N ASN A 474 -6.15 1.79 3.08
CA ASN A 474 -6.07 3.21 3.43
C ASN A 474 -5.48 4.02 2.28
N ILE A 475 -6.27 4.33 1.26
CA ILE A 475 -5.83 5.24 0.21
C ILE A 475 -5.47 6.58 0.85
N TRP A 476 -4.16 6.91 0.88
CA TRP A 476 -3.72 8.18 1.44
C TRP A 476 -3.93 9.32 0.45
N ARG A 477 -3.51 9.13 -0.82
CA ARG A 477 -3.79 10.11 -1.88
C ARG A 477 -4.30 9.43 -3.14
N MET A 478 -5.28 10.09 -3.76
CA MET A 478 -5.76 9.76 -5.10
C MET A 478 -5.91 11.04 -5.94
N ALA A 479 -5.75 10.91 -7.24
CA ALA A 479 -5.93 12.00 -8.20
C ALA A 479 -6.40 11.49 -9.55
N PHE A 480 -7.21 12.27 -10.24
CA PHE A 480 -7.53 12.03 -11.64
C PHE A 480 -6.39 12.49 -12.55
N ASP A 481 -5.99 11.65 -13.48
CA ASP A 481 -5.22 12.11 -14.63
C ASP A 481 -6.11 12.98 -15.52
N ARG A 482 -5.80 14.26 -15.62
CA ARG A 482 -6.62 15.23 -16.40
C ARG A 482 -6.68 14.95 -17.91
N ALA A 483 -5.76 14.12 -18.45
CA ALA A 483 -5.73 13.79 -19.87
C ALA A 483 -6.53 12.53 -20.19
N THR A 484 -6.46 11.50 -19.36
CA THR A 484 -7.13 10.20 -19.59
C THR A 484 -8.44 10.06 -18.82
N GLY A 485 -8.59 10.81 -17.72
CA GLY A 485 -9.72 10.66 -16.79
C GLY A 485 -9.62 9.46 -15.88
N HIS A 486 -8.49 8.74 -15.85
CA HIS A 486 -8.27 7.63 -14.93
C HIS A 486 -7.97 8.13 -13.52
N LEU A 487 -8.55 7.46 -12.54
CA LEU A 487 -8.34 7.74 -11.12
C LEU A 487 -7.20 6.89 -10.60
N TRP A 488 -6.09 7.52 -10.26
CA TRP A 488 -4.92 6.90 -9.66
C TRP A 488 -4.94 7.02 -8.15
N ALA A 489 -4.57 5.97 -7.45
CA ALA A 489 -4.51 5.92 -5.99
C ALA A 489 -3.23 5.25 -5.50
N GLY A 490 -2.75 5.67 -4.32
CA GLY A 490 -1.75 4.94 -3.55
C GLY A 490 -2.40 4.40 -2.31
N ASP A 491 -2.50 3.09 -2.18
CA ASP A 491 -3.06 2.42 -1.01
C ASP A 491 -1.94 1.94 -0.09
N VAL A 492 -2.00 2.35 1.18
CA VAL A 492 -0.96 2.06 2.16
C VAL A 492 -1.15 0.65 2.71
N GLY A 493 -0.15 -0.20 2.48
CA GLY A 493 -0.12 -1.56 2.98
C GLY A 493 0.10 -1.69 4.49
N GLN A 494 0.02 -2.90 5.00
CA GLN A 494 0.15 -3.14 6.44
C GLN A 494 1.51 -3.69 6.84
N ASN A 495 1.95 -4.77 6.19
CA ASN A 495 3.10 -5.56 6.66
C ASN A 495 4.21 -5.71 5.63
N LEU A 496 3.87 -5.89 4.36
CA LEU A 496 4.83 -6.27 3.34
C LEU A 496 4.77 -5.45 2.07
N TRP A 497 3.62 -4.94 1.64
CA TRP A 497 3.43 -4.39 0.30
C TRP A 497 2.72 -3.04 0.31
N GLU A 498 3.24 -2.11 -0.50
CA GLU A 498 2.62 -0.84 -0.85
C GLU A 498 2.17 -0.91 -2.30
N GLU A 499 1.03 -0.30 -2.66
CA GLU A 499 0.46 -0.47 -4.00
C GLU A 499 -0.02 0.83 -4.65
N ILE A 500 0.00 0.83 -5.99
CA ILE A 500 -0.54 1.89 -6.84
C ILE A 500 -1.62 1.29 -7.72
N ASP A 501 -2.80 1.89 -7.69
CA ASP A 501 -3.98 1.43 -8.39
C ASP A 501 -4.49 2.41 -9.42
N ILE A 502 -5.12 1.89 -10.49
CA ILE A 502 -6.07 2.64 -11.30
C ILE A 502 -7.47 2.22 -10.88
N VAL A 503 -8.18 3.14 -10.23
CA VAL A 503 -9.48 2.85 -9.61
C VAL A 503 -10.58 2.90 -10.65
N VAL A 504 -11.27 1.78 -10.83
CA VAL A 504 -12.37 1.63 -11.79
C VAL A 504 -13.72 1.43 -11.10
N LYS A 505 -14.78 1.78 -11.79
CA LYS A 505 -16.15 1.68 -11.33
C LYS A 505 -16.55 0.25 -10.98
N GLY A 506 -16.94 0.00 -9.74
CA GLY A 506 -17.33 -1.31 -9.22
C GLY A 506 -16.15 -2.23 -8.89
N GLY A 507 -14.91 -1.74 -9.00
CA GLY A 507 -13.70 -2.52 -8.74
C GLY A 507 -13.58 -2.93 -7.28
N ASN A 508 -13.01 -4.14 -7.06
CA ASN A 508 -12.59 -4.67 -5.78
C ASN A 508 -11.06 -4.82 -5.78
N TYR A 509 -10.37 -4.22 -4.82
CA TYR A 509 -8.90 -4.20 -4.73
C TYR A 509 -8.35 -5.19 -3.68
N GLY A 510 -9.23 -5.99 -3.09
CA GLY A 510 -8.85 -7.22 -2.39
C GLY A 510 -8.57 -7.13 -0.91
N TRP A 511 -8.37 -5.96 -0.30
CA TRP A 511 -8.16 -5.84 1.13
C TRP A 511 -9.41 -6.30 1.94
N ALA A 512 -9.34 -7.07 3.07
CA ALA A 512 -8.15 -7.70 3.63
C ALA A 512 -8.13 -9.21 3.30
N ARG A 513 -8.10 -9.53 2.01
CA ARG A 513 -7.84 -10.87 1.48
C ARG A 513 -6.50 -10.91 0.78
N ARG A 514 -6.08 -9.72 0.32
CA ARG A 514 -4.79 -9.45 -0.31
C ARG A 514 -4.17 -8.18 0.27
N GLU A 515 -2.85 -8.10 0.19
CA GLU A 515 -2.02 -6.93 0.34
C GLU A 515 -1.16 -6.86 -0.94
N GLY A 516 -1.44 -5.91 -1.83
CA GLY A 516 -0.98 -6.00 -3.21
C GLY A 516 -1.54 -7.23 -3.94
N THR A 517 -0.70 -7.90 -4.72
CA THR A 517 -1.06 -9.16 -5.37
C THR A 517 -0.95 -10.38 -4.45
N HIS A 518 -0.56 -10.19 -3.18
CA HIS A 518 -0.19 -11.25 -2.26
C HIS A 518 -1.32 -11.63 -1.30
N PRO A 519 -1.42 -12.92 -0.91
CA PRO A 519 -2.44 -13.37 0.03
C PRO A 519 -2.28 -12.70 1.39
N PHE A 520 -3.39 -12.20 1.95
CA PHE A 520 -3.44 -11.67 3.30
C PHE A 520 -4.50 -12.41 4.14
N GLY A 521 -4.09 -12.82 5.36
CA GLY A 521 -4.97 -13.49 6.29
C GLY A 521 -5.49 -14.86 5.82
N ARG A 522 -6.45 -15.36 6.56
CA ARG A 522 -7.01 -16.71 6.39
C ARG A 522 -8.10 -16.80 5.33
N LYS A 523 -8.85 -15.72 5.14
CA LYS A 523 -9.93 -15.67 4.18
C LYS A 523 -9.38 -15.50 2.76
N THR A 524 -10.03 -16.12 1.81
CA THR A 524 -9.64 -16.10 0.40
C THR A 524 -10.62 -15.29 -0.45
N ILE A 525 -10.16 -14.90 -1.61
CA ILE A 525 -10.95 -14.29 -2.67
C ILE A 525 -10.46 -14.84 -4.00
N ALA A 526 -11.36 -15.06 -4.95
CA ALA A 526 -10.96 -15.53 -6.27
C ALA A 526 -10.24 -14.41 -7.05
N ASP A 527 -9.21 -14.75 -7.82
CA ASP A 527 -8.46 -13.79 -8.64
C ASP A 527 -9.37 -13.04 -9.62
N SER A 528 -10.42 -13.69 -10.12
CA SER A 528 -11.43 -13.08 -10.99
C SER A 528 -12.35 -12.05 -10.31
N GLU A 529 -12.31 -11.94 -8.99
CA GLU A 529 -13.14 -11.01 -8.20
C GLU A 529 -12.37 -9.77 -7.75
N VAL A 530 -11.08 -9.69 -8.04
CA VAL A 530 -10.20 -8.58 -7.64
C VAL A 530 -9.48 -7.98 -8.82
N ILE A 531 -9.06 -6.74 -8.65
CA ILE A 531 -8.21 -6.00 -9.57
C ILE A 531 -6.84 -5.88 -8.93
N ASP A 532 -5.82 -6.38 -9.62
CA ASP A 532 -4.45 -6.25 -9.15
C ASP A 532 -3.94 -4.81 -9.33
N PRO A 533 -3.04 -4.33 -8.44
CA PRO A 533 -2.40 -3.04 -8.59
C PRO A 533 -1.57 -2.96 -9.88
N VAL A 534 -1.45 -1.76 -10.44
CA VAL A 534 -0.57 -1.53 -11.59
C VAL A 534 0.91 -1.60 -11.22
N PHE A 535 1.21 -1.40 -9.92
CA PHE A 535 2.56 -1.44 -9.38
C PHE A 535 2.53 -1.65 -7.87
N GLU A 536 3.44 -2.46 -7.36
CA GLU A 536 3.62 -2.68 -5.92
C GLU A 536 5.11 -2.70 -5.57
N TYR A 537 5.44 -2.42 -4.31
CA TYR A 537 6.79 -2.57 -3.78
C TYR A 537 6.78 -3.03 -2.32
N ASP A 538 7.82 -3.78 -1.94
CA ASP A 538 7.88 -4.35 -0.60
C ASP A 538 8.43 -3.39 0.47
N HIS A 539 8.17 -3.70 1.74
CA HIS A 539 8.55 -2.89 2.91
C HIS A 539 10.05 -2.79 3.18
N THR A 540 10.91 -3.37 2.36
CA THR A 540 12.35 -3.09 2.37
C THR A 540 12.70 -1.89 1.49
N VAL A 541 11.85 -1.57 0.52
CA VAL A 541 11.97 -0.41 -0.38
C VAL A 541 11.37 0.84 0.26
N GLY A 542 10.17 0.72 0.79
CA GLY A 542 9.40 1.77 1.45
C GLY A 542 8.34 1.15 2.35
N LYS A 543 7.64 1.95 3.17
CA LYS A 543 6.71 1.42 4.18
C LYS A 543 5.41 2.22 4.31
N SER A 544 5.23 3.23 3.49
CA SER A 544 4.02 4.05 3.51
C SER A 544 3.98 4.89 2.26
N ILE A 545 3.29 4.40 1.24
CA ILE A 545 3.11 5.14 0.00
C ILE A 545 2.29 6.40 0.26
N THR A 546 2.77 7.53 -0.24
CA THR A 546 1.98 8.76 -0.21
C THR A 546 0.91 8.77 -1.31
N GLY A 547 1.13 8.03 -2.40
CA GLY A 547 0.42 8.23 -3.64
C GLY A 547 0.96 9.45 -4.39
N GLY A 548 0.22 9.94 -5.37
CA GLY A 548 0.71 11.02 -6.23
C GLY A 548 -0.28 11.46 -7.30
N LEU A 549 0.25 11.91 -8.44
CA LEU A 549 -0.54 12.29 -9.61
C LEU A 549 0.24 12.14 -10.92
N VAL A 550 -0.47 12.01 -12.04
CA VAL A 550 0.14 11.96 -13.38
C VAL A 550 0.50 13.37 -13.83
N TYR A 551 1.77 13.59 -14.11
CA TYR A 551 2.23 14.91 -14.56
C TYR A 551 1.73 15.26 -15.97
N ARG A 552 1.10 16.43 -16.09
CA ARG A 552 0.56 16.97 -17.35
C ARG A 552 0.97 18.42 -17.62
N GLY A 553 1.95 18.94 -16.85
CA GLY A 553 2.57 20.25 -17.07
C GLY A 553 3.45 20.28 -18.33
N LYS A 554 4.06 21.43 -18.57
CA LYS A 554 4.91 21.68 -19.74
C LYS A 554 6.37 21.94 -19.39
N ALA A 555 6.66 22.30 -18.14
CA ALA A 555 8.00 22.68 -17.74
C ALA A 555 9.00 21.51 -17.74
N LEU A 556 8.50 20.27 -17.50
CA LEU A 556 9.29 19.05 -17.34
C LEU A 556 8.82 17.96 -18.33
N PRO A 557 9.22 18.04 -19.61
CA PRO A 557 8.80 17.07 -20.65
C PRO A 557 9.13 15.62 -20.30
N GLU A 558 10.18 15.39 -19.51
CA GLU A 558 10.62 14.07 -19.04
C GLU A 558 9.65 13.41 -18.04
N LEU A 559 8.74 14.18 -17.43
CA LEU A 559 7.70 13.68 -16.54
C LEU A 559 6.34 13.48 -17.23
N VAL A 560 6.13 14.04 -18.42
CA VAL A 560 4.80 14.02 -19.07
C VAL A 560 4.29 12.59 -19.23
N GLY A 561 3.11 12.31 -18.65
CA GLY A 561 2.45 11.00 -18.70
C GLY A 561 2.93 10.03 -17.63
N LYS A 562 3.87 10.41 -16.77
CA LYS A 562 4.31 9.55 -15.66
C LYS A 562 3.57 9.89 -14.37
N TYR A 563 3.24 8.86 -13.60
CA TYR A 563 2.68 8.99 -12.25
C TYR A 563 3.82 9.29 -11.27
N VAL A 564 3.85 10.51 -10.74
CA VAL A 564 4.87 10.94 -9.75
C VAL A 564 4.34 10.61 -8.35
N TYR A 565 5.10 9.82 -7.59
CA TYR A 565 4.69 9.34 -6.27
C TYR A 565 5.87 9.30 -5.30
N ALA A 566 5.59 9.14 -4.01
CA ALA A 566 6.60 9.08 -2.95
C ALA A 566 6.26 8.01 -1.91
N ASP A 567 7.30 7.61 -1.17
CA ASP A 567 7.15 6.89 0.10
C ASP A 567 7.45 7.82 1.28
N TYR A 568 6.53 7.94 2.21
CA TYR A 568 6.63 8.85 3.35
C TYR A 568 7.79 8.48 4.30
N VAL A 569 8.00 7.18 4.55
CA VAL A 569 8.98 6.70 5.53
C VAL A 569 10.41 6.84 5.01
N THR A 570 10.65 6.48 3.76
CA THR A 570 11.99 6.57 3.15
C THR A 570 12.28 7.93 2.53
N GLY A 571 11.24 8.71 2.27
CA GLY A 571 11.35 10.03 1.64
C GLY A 571 11.82 9.99 0.19
N LYS A 572 11.75 8.86 -0.47
CA LYS A 572 12.10 8.68 -1.88
C LYS A 572 10.93 9.10 -2.77
N ILE A 573 11.26 9.63 -3.94
CA ILE A 573 10.29 10.07 -4.95
C ILE A 573 10.62 9.39 -6.27
N TRP A 574 9.61 8.87 -6.96
CA TRP A 574 9.73 8.20 -8.25
C TRP A 574 8.70 8.74 -9.24
N ALA A 575 8.93 8.43 -10.51
CA ALA A 575 8.03 8.67 -11.62
C ALA A 575 7.80 7.35 -12.38
N LEU A 576 6.61 6.78 -12.24
CA LEU A 576 6.20 5.53 -12.84
C LEU A 576 5.64 5.80 -14.24
N HIS A 577 6.19 5.16 -15.26
CA HIS A 577 5.63 5.13 -16.60
C HIS A 577 4.89 3.82 -16.82
N TYR A 578 3.58 3.90 -16.91
CA TYR A 578 2.70 2.76 -17.16
C TYR A 578 2.07 2.89 -18.54
N ASP A 579 2.20 1.86 -19.37
CA ASP A 579 1.51 1.74 -20.66
C ASP A 579 0.14 1.10 -20.44
N GLU A 580 -0.89 1.93 -20.41
CA GLU A 580 -2.26 1.49 -20.18
C GLU A 580 -2.78 0.57 -21.30
N ALA A 581 -2.33 0.73 -22.53
CA ALA A 581 -2.74 -0.11 -23.65
C ALA A 581 -2.12 -1.52 -23.57
N ALA A 582 -0.88 -1.59 -23.09
CA ALA A 582 -0.17 -2.85 -22.89
C ALA A 582 -0.41 -3.48 -21.51
N GLY A 583 -1.03 -2.74 -20.57
CA GLY A 583 -1.27 -3.17 -19.20
C GLY A 583 0.03 -3.42 -18.41
N LYS A 584 1.10 -2.64 -18.64
CA LYS A 584 2.40 -2.91 -18.02
C LYS A 584 3.21 -1.66 -17.66
N VAL A 585 4.05 -1.82 -16.66
CA VAL A 585 5.07 -0.83 -16.30
C VAL A 585 6.19 -0.84 -17.35
N ILE A 586 6.51 0.35 -17.87
CA ILE A 586 7.62 0.57 -18.80
C ILE A 586 8.89 0.98 -18.07
N SER A 587 8.75 1.87 -17.08
CA SER A 587 9.86 2.32 -16.25
C SER A 587 9.36 2.84 -14.91
N ASN A 588 10.22 2.78 -13.91
CA ASN A 588 10.05 3.46 -12.64
C ASN A 588 11.34 4.23 -12.36
N GLU A 589 11.34 5.54 -12.60
CA GLU A 589 12.55 6.35 -12.54
C GLU A 589 12.62 7.15 -11.24
N ALA A 590 13.78 7.17 -10.59
CA ALA A 590 13.98 7.97 -9.38
C ALA A 590 14.09 9.46 -9.71
N ILE A 591 13.52 10.30 -8.85
CA ILE A 591 13.79 11.74 -8.83
C ILE A 591 14.87 11.97 -7.75
N PRO A 592 16.14 12.13 -8.13
CA PRO A 592 17.22 12.19 -7.16
C PRO A 592 17.21 13.51 -6.39
N GLY A 593 17.49 13.44 -5.10
CA GLY A 593 17.54 14.60 -4.25
C GLY A 593 17.63 14.25 -2.76
N ARG A 594 17.39 15.24 -1.93
CA ARG A 594 17.24 15.03 -0.49
C ARG A 594 15.97 14.21 -0.22
N THR A 595 16.09 13.15 0.55
CA THR A 595 14.93 12.40 1.04
C THR A 595 14.11 13.26 2.00
N MET A 596 12.79 13.31 1.80
CA MET A 596 11.87 14.11 2.61
C MET A 596 10.56 13.34 2.81
N PRO A 597 9.97 13.37 4.00
CA PRO A 597 8.69 12.70 4.25
C PRO A 597 7.55 13.47 3.54
N VAL A 598 7.29 13.10 2.29
CA VAL A 598 6.26 13.74 1.46
C VAL A 598 4.89 13.39 2.00
N LEU A 599 4.10 14.40 2.36
CA LEU A 599 2.74 14.26 2.88
C LEU A 599 1.71 14.19 1.77
N SER A 600 1.94 14.90 0.67
CA SER A 600 0.98 15.00 -0.44
C SER A 600 1.64 15.60 -1.68
N PHE A 601 1.02 15.34 -2.84
CA PHE A 601 1.25 16.06 -4.07
C PHE A 601 0.03 16.90 -4.43
N GLY A 602 0.25 17.94 -5.24
CA GLY A 602 -0.80 18.74 -5.84
C GLY A 602 -0.29 19.40 -7.11
N GLU A 603 -1.17 20.07 -7.82
CA GLU A 603 -0.82 20.75 -9.06
C GLU A 603 -1.46 22.12 -9.14
N ASP A 604 -0.93 22.97 -10.01
CA ASP A 604 -1.54 24.23 -10.38
C ASP A 604 -2.44 24.12 -11.64
N ALA A 605 -2.97 25.25 -12.07
CA ALA A 605 -3.86 25.31 -13.24
C ALA A 605 -3.19 24.84 -14.54
N GLU A 606 -1.89 25.00 -14.66
CA GLU A 606 -1.06 24.58 -15.79
C GLU A 606 -0.67 23.10 -15.73
N GLY A 607 -0.90 22.42 -14.59
CA GLY A 607 -0.52 21.03 -14.35
C GLY A 607 0.91 20.85 -13.88
N GLU A 608 1.54 21.93 -13.37
CA GLU A 608 2.85 21.84 -12.75
C GLU A 608 2.72 21.28 -11.34
N ILE A 609 3.59 20.32 -10.98
CA ILE A 609 3.53 19.58 -9.71
C ILE A 609 4.23 20.32 -8.58
N TYR A 610 3.55 20.35 -7.45
CA TYR A 610 4.10 20.68 -6.13
C TYR A 610 3.95 19.49 -5.19
N PHE A 611 4.81 19.39 -4.19
CA PHE A 611 4.63 18.44 -3.11
C PHE A 611 4.84 19.09 -1.74
N CYS A 612 4.23 18.49 -0.72
CA CYS A 612 4.12 19.01 0.62
C CYS A 612 4.92 18.16 1.61
N ILE A 613 5.57 18.84 2.57
CA ILE A 613 6.18 18.22 3.75
C ILE A 613 5.76 18.94 5.01
N ALA A 614 5.97 18.32 6.18
CA ALA A 614 5.94 19.04 7.46
C ALA A 614 7.23 19.85 7.64
N SER A 615 7.14 21.09 8.08
CA SER A 615 8.31 21.97 8.26
C SER A 615 8.16 22.91 9.46
N PRO A 616 9.17 23.01 10.35
CA PRO A 616 9.12 23.87 11.51
C PRO A 616 9.19 25.37 11.17
N ASN A 617 9.57 25.73 9.95
CA ASN A 617 9.70 27.11 9.49
C ASN A 617 8.74 27.46 8.34
N ALA A 618 7.68 26.67 8.16
CA ALA A 618 6.67 26.81 7.11
C ALA A 618 7.19 26.73 5.65
N ARG A 619 8.44 26.32 5.43
CA ARG A 619 8.98 26.01 4.10
C ARG A 619 8.60 24.60 3.72
N SER A 620 7.33 24.41 3.39
CA SER A 620 6.70 23.10 3.26
C SER A 620 6.35 22.72 1.82
N LEU A 621 6.53 23.63 0.85
CA LEU A 621 6.17 23.40 -0.55
C LEU A 621 7.41 23.31 -1.43
N PHE A 622 7.47 22.24 -2.20
CA PHE A 622 8.57 21.94 -3.10
C PHE A 622 8.08 21.65 -4.52
N LYS A 623 8.96 21.78 -5.48
CA LYS A 623 8.73 21.45 -6.89
C LYS A 623 9.99 20.84 -7.50
N PHE A 624 9.86 20.38 -8.74
CA PHE A 624 10.98 19.87 -9.52
C PHE A 624 11.46 20.90 -10.54
N GLU A 625 12.76 20.90 -10.80
CA GLU A 625 13.41 21.68 -11.86
C GLU A 625 14.44 20.80 -12.57
N LYS A 626 14.78 21.15 -13.80
CA LYS A 626 15.90 20.51 -14.51
C LYS A 626 17.20 20.77 -13.77
N LYS A 627 18.09 19.76 -13.79
CA LYS A 627 19.47 19.90 -13.28
C LYS A 627 20.27 20.85 -14.14
#